data_fab1139383d4da81e7b5cd8dcc095814
#
_entry.id   fab1139383d4da81e7b5cd8dcc095814
#
_cell.length_a   1.000
_cell.length_b   1.000
_cell.length_c   1.000
_cell.angle_alpha   90.00
_cell.angle_beta   90.00
_cell.angle_gamma   90.00
#
_symmetry.space_group_name_H-M   'P 1'
#
loop_
_entity.id
_entity.type
_entity.pdbx_description
1 polymer ?
#
loop_
_entity_poly.entity_id
_entity_poly.type
_entity_poly.pdbx_seq_one_letter_code
_entity_poly.pdbx_strand_id
1 'polypeptide(L)'
;MFCGWDWGSTHHGVCVIDDEGAIVKRWLVEHSDNALGKLFAELAAIADARVLPIAIERGEGLVVGLIAGAGHPVLMVAPAAFKAASAMGVGRREVRSR
;
A
#
# COMPACT_ATOMS: atom_id res chain seq x y z
N MET A 1 1.44 8.71 8.43
CA MET A 1 1.94 7.50 7.74
C MET A 1 0.81 6.83 7.01
N PHE A 2 1.05 6.36 5.82
CA PHE A 2 0.03 5.62 5.08
C PHE A 2 0.70 4.63 4.15
N CYS A 3 -0.08 3.69 3.63
CA CYS A 3 0.40 2.61 2.81
C CYS A 3 -0.22 2.70 1.42
N GLY A 4 0.59 2.55 0.39
CA GLY A 4 0.10 2.45 -0.97
C GLY A 4 0.18 1.02 -1.43
N TRP A 5 -0.85 0.55 -2.12
CA TRP A 5 -0.94 -0.84 -2.55
C TRP A 5 -1.27 -0.86 -4.04
N ASP A 6 -0.34 -1.36 -4.83
CA ASP A 6 -0.52 -1.53 -6.26
C ASP A 6 -0.86 -3.00 -6.50
N TRP A 7 -2.14 -3.28 -6.70
CA TRP A 7 -2.65 -4.64 -6.82
C TRP A 7 -2.28 -5.24 -8.18
N GLY A 8 -1.77 -6.46 -8.15
CA GLY A 8 -1.50 -7.21 -9.36
C GLY A 8 -2.02 -8.62 -9.23
N SER A 9 -2.16 -9.31 -10.36
CA SER A 9 -2.72 -10.66 -10.35
C SER A 9 -1.77 -11.70 -9.79
N THR A 10 -0.46 -11.47 -9.91
CA THR A 10 0.53 -12.42 -9.39
C THR A 10 1.35 -11.83 -8.25
N HIS A 11 1.57 -10.54 -8.26
CA HIS A 11 2.34 -9.84 -7.24
C HIS A 11 1.73 -8.50 -6.94
N HIS A 12 2.00 -7.99 -5.75
CA HIS A 12 1.55 -6.67 -5.33
C HIS A 12 2.73 -5.81 -4.97
N GLY A 13 2.69 -4.55 -5.35
CA GLY A 13 3.66 -3.56 -4.88
C GLY A 13 3.07 -2.85 -3.68
N VAL A 14 3.78 -2.85 -2.55
CA VAL A 14 3.28 -2.24 -1.32
C VAL A 14 4.35 -1.32 -0.77
N CYS A 15 3.94 -0.16 -0.31
CA CYS A 15 4.88 0.87 0.14
C CYS A 15 4.28 1.63 1.32
N VAL A 16 5.06 1.80 2.38
CA VAL A 16 4.66 2.63 3.52
C VAL A 16 5.42 3.93 3.46
N ILE A 17 4.69 5.03 3.59
CA ILE A 17 5.23 6.38 3.46
C ILE A 17 4.92 7.13 4.74
N ASP A 18 5.91 7.86 5.27
CA ASP A 18 5.71 8.63 6.48
C ASP A 18 5.05 9.98 6.19
N ASP A 19 4.84 10.78 7.22
CA ASP A 19 4.13 12.05 7.10
C ASP A 19 4.88 13.08 6.27
N GLU A 20 6.16 12.85 6.05
CA GLU A 20 6.97 13.76 5.26
C GLU A 20 7.13 13.31 3.82
N GLY A 21 6.49 12.21 3.47
CA GLY A 21 6.56 11.69 2.12
C GLY A 21 7.74 10.77 1.86
N ALA A 22 8.50 10.44 2.88
CA ALA A 22 9.63 9.54 2.72
C ALA A 22 9.17 8.09 2.79
N ILE A 23 9.78 7.24 1.97
CA ILE A 23 9.44 5.84 1.95
C ILE A 23 10.08 5.15 3.15
N VAL A 24 9.24 4.57 4.00
CA VAL A 24 9.70 3.83 5.16
C VAL A 24 10.14 2.44 4.74
N LYS A 25 9.33 1.77 3.93
CA LYS A 25 9.65 0.45 3.44
C LYS A 25 8.77 0.12 2.25
N ARG A 26 9.26 -0.73 1.37
CA ARG A 26 8.46 -1.21 0.24
C ARG A 26 8.68 -2.71 0.07
N TRP A 27 7.69 -3.36 -0.51
CA TRP A 27 7.71 -4.80 -0.74
C TRP A 27 7.17 -5.12 -2.12
N LEU A 28 7.64 -6.24 -2.67
CA LEU A 28 6.98 -6.89 -3.78
C LEU A 28 6.48 -8.21 -3.22
N VAL A 29 5.17 -8.35 -3.14
CA VAL A 29 4.53 -9.45 -2.41
C VAL A 29 3.82 -10.37 -3.37
N GLU A 30 4.10 -11.66 -3.28
CA GLU A 30 3.42 -12.64 -4.11
C GLU A 30 1.96 -12.74 -3.70
N HIS A 31 1.08 -12.99 -4.68
CA HIS A 31 -0.35 -13.12 -4.41
C HIS A 31 -0.63 -14.53 -3.87
N SER A 32 -0.39 -14.73 -2.60
CA SER A 32 -0.63 -15.99 -1.92
C SER A 32 -0.97 -15.70 -0.47
N ASP A 33 -1.72 -16.62 0.14
CA ASP A 33 -2.12 -16.44 1.55
C ASP A 33 -0.91 -16.29 2.44
N ASN A 34 0.11 -17.07 2.20
CA ASN A 34 1.31 -17.04 3.03
C ASN A 34 2.04 -15.72 2.92
N ALA A 35 2.26 -15.25 1.69
CA ALA A 35 2.98 -14.00 1.48
C ALA A 35 2.18 -12.81 2.00
N LEU A 36 0.88 -12.80 1.79
CA LEU A 36 0.03 -11.71 2.28
C LEU A 36 -0.02 -11.70 3.79
N GLY A 37 -0.09 -12.88 4.42
CA GLY A 37 -0.06 -12.96 5.87
C GLY A 37 1.22 -12.41 6.47
N LYS A 38 2.35 -12.70 5.82
CA LYS A 38 3.62 -12.15 6.28
C LYS A 38 3.66 -10.64 6.12
N LEU A 39 3.11 -10.13 5.02
CA LEU A 39 3.07 -8.69 4.80
C LEU A 39 2.26 -8.00 5.90
N PHE A 40 1.09 -8.52 6.22
CA PHE A 40 0.26 -7.90 7.26
C PHE A 40 0.96 -7.93 8.61
N ALA A 41 1.72 -8.99 8.90
CA ALA A 41 2.49 -9.04 10.13
C ALA A 41 3.58 -7.98 10.15
N GLU A 42 4.24 -7.76 9.02
CA GLU A 42 5.27 -6.72 8.95
C GLU A 42 4.67 -5.32 9.05
N LEU A 43 3.50 -5.11 8.45
CA LEU A 43 2.82 -3.82 8.60
C LEU A 43 2.43 -3.58 10.06
N ALA A 44 1.96 -4.60 10.74
CA ALA A 44 1.59 -4.48 12.15
C ALA A 44 2.79 -4.14 13.02
N ALA A 45 3.97 -4.57 12.62
CA ALA A 45 5.19 -4.23 13.35
C ALA A 45 5.60 -2.77 13.14
N ILE A 46 5.13 -2.16 12.06
CA ILE A 46 5.45 -0.76 11.78
C ILE A 46 4.48 0.17 12.51
N ALA A 47 3.18 -0.13 12.47
CA ALA A 47 2.17 0.73 13.09
C ALA A 47 0.89 -0.06 13.30
N ASP A 48 0.07 0.42 14.25
CA ASP A 48 -1.25 -0.16 14.46
C ASP A 48 -2.07 -0.01 13.18
N ALA A 49 -2.76 -1.07 12.81
CA ALA A 49 -3.53 -1.08 11.55
C ALA A 49 -4.54 0.06 11.49
N ARG A 50 -5.15 0.40 12.63
CA ARG A 50 -6.19 1.43 12.67
C ARG A 50 -5.66 2.81 12.30
N VAL A 51 -4.36 3.04 12.45
CA VAL A 51 -3.76 4.33 12.12
C VAL A 51 -2.85 4.23 10.89
N LEU A 52 -2.94 3.14 10.16
CA LEU A 52 -2.19 2.94 8.93
C LEU A 52 -3.17 2.69 7.79
N PRO A 53 -3.75 3.74 7.21
CA PRO A 53 -4.67 3.57 6.09
C PRO A 53 -3.93 3.04 4.87
N ILE A 54 -4.64 2.26 4.07
CA ILE A 54 -4.08 1.69 2.86
C ILE A 54 -4.87 2.21 1.66
N ALA A 55 -4.16 2.86 0.75
CA ALA A 55 -4.74 3.36 -0.49
C ALA A 55 -4.50 2.32 -1.58
N ILE A 56 -5.56 1.92 -2.26
CA ILE A 56 -5.48 0.92 -3.30
C ILE A 56 -6.30 1.36 -4.50
N GLU A 57 -5.78 1.13 -5.69
CA GLU A 57 -6.45 1.50 -6.92
C GLU A 57 -7.38 0.39 -7.33
N ARG A 58 -8.70 0.59 -7.19
CA ARG A 58 -9.69 -0.37 -7.66
C ARG A 58 -9.34 -1.80 -7.32
N GLY A 59 -8.97 -2.05 -6.11
CA GLY A 59 -8.55 -3.37 -5.74
C GLY A 59 -9.63 -4.41 -5.96
N GLU A 60 -9.22 -5.65 -6.11
CA GLU A 60 -10.14 -6.74 -6.17
C GLU A 60 -10.80 -6.94 -4.82
N GLY A 61 -12.07 -7.36 -4.83
CA GLY A 61 -12.83 -7.50 -3.60
C GLY A 61 -12.15 -8.36 -2.55
N LEU A 62 -11.49 -9.43 -2.96
CA LEU A 62 -10.81 -10.31 -2.03
C LEU A 62 -9.70 -9.56 -1.30
N VAL A 63 -8.87 -8.82 -2.04
CA VAL A 63 -7.75 -8.10 -1.45
C VAL A 63 -8.26 -6.98 -0.54
N VAL A 64 -9.28 -6.25 -0.99
CA VAL A 64 -9.88 -5.19 -0.18
C VAL A 64 -10.43 -5.78 1.12
N GLY A 65 -11.08 -6.93 1.02
CA GLY A 65 -11.61 -7.61 2.20
C GLY A 65 -10.52 -8.03 3.18
N LEU A 66 -9.39 -8.49 2.66
CA LEU A 66 -8.26 -8.87 3.52
C LEU A 66 -7.69 -7.66 4.23
N ILE A 67 -7.53 -6.55 3.53
CA ILE A 67 -7.00 -5.32 4.11
C ILE A 67 -7.93 -4.81 5.21
N ALA A 68 -9.21 -4.75 4.92
CA ALA A 68 -10.20 -4.29 5.90
C ALA A 68 -10.28 -5.25 7.08
N GLY A 69 -10.21 -6.55 6.80
CA GLY A 69 -10.24 -7.56 7.85
C GLY A 69 -9.05 -7.50 8.77
N ALA A 70 -7.91 -7.00 8.29
CA ALA A 70 -6.74 -6.80 9.12
C ALA A 70 -6.83 -5.53 9.96
N GLY A 71 -7.87 -4.72 9.77
CA GLY A 71 -8.11 -3.54 10.59
C GLY A 71 -7.64 -2.22 9.97
N HIS A 72 -7.14 -2.25 8.75
CA HIS A 72 -6.68 -1.01 8.09
C HIS A 72 -7.85 -0.25 7.49
N PRO A 73 -7.91 1.08 7.66
CA PRO A 73 -8.82 1.87 6.84
C PRO A 73 -8.44 1.74 5.38
N VAL A 74 -9.42 1.59 4.50
CA VAL A 74 -9.17 1.39 3.07
C VAL A 74 -9.61 2.63 2.31
N LEU A 75 -8.71 3.14 1.46
CA LEU A 75 -9.02 4.24 0.56
C LEU A 75 -8.92 3.72 -0.87
N MET A 76 -10.06 3.67 -1.54
CA MET A 76 -10.09 3.27 -2.94
C MET A 76 -9.85 4.51 -3.79
N VAL A 77 -8.81 4.49 -4.61
CA VAL A 77 -8.50 5.64 -5.44
C VAL A 77 -8.71 5.29 -6.91
N ALA A 78 -9.11 6.29 -7.69
CA ALA A 78 -9.30 6.09 -9.12
C ALA A 78 -7.94 6.04 -9.81
N PRO A 79 -7.82 5.28 -10.90
CA PRO A 79 -6.55 5.20 -11.63
C PRO A 79 -5.98 6.56 -12.02
N ALA A 80 -6.83 7.48 -12.43
CA ALA A 80 -6.36 8.81 -12.83
C ALA A 80 -5.76 9.56 -11.65
N ALA A 81 -6.37 9.47 -10.48
CA ALA A 81 -5.86 10.13 -9.29
C ALA A 81 -4.53 9.50 -8.86
N PHE A 82 -4.42 8.19 -8.97
CA PHE A 82 -3.21 7.49 -8.62
C PHE A 82 -2.07 7.92 -9.54
N LYS A 83 -2.32 8.01 -10.83
CA LYS A 83 -1.33 8.45 -11.79
C LYS A 83 -0.92 9.88 -11.55
N ALA A 84 -1.87 10.76 -11.26
CA ALA A 84 -1.58 12.16 -11.02
C ALA A 84 -0.66 12.31 -9.80
N ALA A 85 -0.96 11.59 -8.72
CA ALA A 85 -0.13 11.63 -7.54
C ALA A 85 1.28 11.14 -7.82
N SER A 86 1.38 10.08 -8.61
CA SER A 86 2.66 9.52 -9.00
C SER A 86 3.46 10.50 -9.85
N ALA A 87 2.79 11.15 -10.80
CA ALA A 87 3.44 12.11 -11.69
C ALA A 87 3.95 13.31 -10.92
N MET A 88 3.30 13.67 -9.83
CA MET A 88 3.72 14.79 -9.01
C MET A 88 4.82 14.43 -8.03
N GLY A 89 5.25 13.18 -8.04
CA GLY A 89 6.34 12.75 -7.17
C GLY A 89 5.92 12.25 -5.82
N VAL A 90 4.63 12.27 -5.54
CA VAL A 90 4.13 11.72 -4.28
C VAL A 90 4.33 10.22 -4.33
N GLY A 91 5.04 9.67 -3.43
CA GLY A 91 5.32 8.25 -3.43
C GLY A 91 6.50 7.86 -4.26
N ARG A 92 7.09 8.79 -5.02
CA ARG A 92 8.30 8.48 -5.72
C ARG A 92 9.37 9.47 -5.41
N ARG A 93 9.21 10.18 -4.36
CA ARG A 93 10.16 11.17 -4.05
C ARG A 93 11.48 10.68 -3.88
N GLU A 94 11.52 9.52 -3.65
CA GLU A 94 12.72 8.93 -3.49
C GLU A 94 13.60 9.12 -4.55
N VAL A 95 13.13 9.30 -5.37
CA VAL A 95 13.85 9.16 -6.28
C VAL A 95 14.11 10.19 -6.97
N ARG A 96 13.63 10.85 -6.95
CA ARG A 96 13.68 11.67 -7.67
C ARG A 96 14.59 11.96 -7.95
N SER A 97 14.77 11.42 -7.76
CA SER A 97 15.25 11.33 -7.81
C SER A 97 15.49 11.08 -8.40
N ARG A 98 15.21 11.17 -8.88
CA ARG A 98 14.91 10.94 -9.16
C ARG A 98 15.11 11.03 -9.44
#